data_b800285c48a05ffeb4127088f99f8de7
#
_entry.id   b800285c48a05ffeb4127088f99f8de7
#
_cell.length_a   1.000
_cell.length_b   1.000
_cell.length_c   1.000
_cell.angle_alpha   90.00
_cell.angle_beta   90.00
_cell.angle_gamma   90.00
#
_symmetry.space_group_name_H-M   'P 1'
#
loop_
_entity.id
_entity.type
_entity.pdbx_description
1 polymer ?
#
loop_
_entity_poly.entity_id
_entity_poly.type
_entity_poly.pdbx_seq_one_letter_code
_entity_poly.pdbx_strand_id
1 'polypeptide(L)'
;MAERLTKTAARNVFYGGSAFFFAIFVGLTAHSHYYIRTVSTDETTLTEGVARGKHIWEKNSCINCHTLDGEGAYFAPELSNVWIRWGGDKDPSSARDALHAWMAAQPSGIEGRRQMPQFNLTDQEVDDLADFLQWVSKMKTQNWPPNQAG
;
A
#
# COMPACT_ATOMS: atom_id res chain seq x y z
N MET A 1 -52.27 -0.81 19.12
CA MET A 1 -51.93 0.63 18.86
C MET A 1 -50.45 0.72 18.72
N ALA A 2 -49.92 1.14 17.57
CA ALA A 2 -48.49 1.31 17.40
C ALA A 2 -48.07 2.56 18.21
N GLU A 3 -47.24 2.38 19.21
CA GLU A 3 -46.61 3.46 19.95
C GLU A 3 -45.81 4.34 18.97
N ARG A 4 -46.23 5.57 18.75
CA ARG A 4 -45.51 6.51 17.90
C ARG A 4 -44.34 7.07 18.68
N LEU A 5 -43.14 6.93 18.13
CA LEU A 5 -41.94 7.50 18.69
C LEU A 5 -42.12 9.02 18.89
N THR A 6 -41.95 9.49 20.11
CA THR A 6 -42.08 10.93 20.39
C THR A 6 -40.91 11.71 19.78
N LYS A 7 -41.15 12.97 19.44
CA LYS A 7 -40.12 13.84 18.87
C LYS A 7 -38.87 13.95 19.77
N THR A 8 -39.07 13.99 21.06
CA THR A 8 -37.96 14.02 22.05
C THR A 8 -37.21 12.70 22.10
N ALA A 9 -37.90 11.56 22.07
CA ALA A 9 -37.27 10.24 22.06
C ALA A 9 -36.47 10.04 20.77
N ALA A 10 -37.02 10.42 19.60
CA ALA A 10 -36.33 10.34 18.33
C ALA A 10 -35.03 11.21 18.33
N ARG A 11 -35.13 12.42 18.84
CA ARG A 11 -33.96 13.31 18.98
C ARG A 11 -32.89 12.70 19.89
N ASN A 12 -33.27 12.18 21.04
CA ASN A 12 -32.32 11.64 21.99
C ASN A 12 -31.65 10.36 21.46
N VAL A 13 -32.39 9.50 20.77
CA VAL A 13 -31.84 8.32 20.08
C VAL A 13 -30.85 8.75 18.99
N PHE A 14 -31.22 9.75 18.20
CA PHE A 14 -30.35 10.26 17.14
C PHE A 14 -29.03 10.83 17.70
N TYR A 15 -29.10 11.78 18.64
CA TYR A 15 -27.89 12.38 19.20
C TYR A 15 -27.09 11.39 20.05
N GLY A 16 -27.75 10.56 20.86
CA GLY A 16 -27.08 9.55 21.67
C GLY A 16 -26.39 8.49 20.81
N GLY A 17 -27.07 7.98 19.80
CA GLY A 17 -26.51 7.06 18.83
C GLY A 17 -25.34 7.67 18.03
N SER A 18 -25.53 8.90 17.54
CA SER A 18 -24.45 9.59 16.81
C SER A 18 -23.22 9.81 17.69
N ALA A 19 -23.38 10.27 18.92
CA ALA A 19 -22.29 10.48 19.85
C ALA A 19 -21.56 9.16 20.19
N PHE A 20 -22.32 8.09 20.39
CA PHE A 20 -21.76 6.76 20.66
C PHE A 20 -20.93 6.23 19.51
N PHE A 21 -21.47 6.23 18.29
CA PHE A 21 -20.72 5.76 17.12
C PHE A 21 -19.56 6.67 16.75
N PHE A 22 -19.68 7.97 16.96
CA PHE A 22 -18.59 8.91 16.79
C PHE A 22 -17.43 8.62 17.76
N ALA A 23 -17.74 8.32 19.02
CA ALA A 23 -16.71 7.95 20.00
C ALA A 23 -15.99 6.64 19.60
N ILE A 24 -16.74 5.64 19.12
CA ILE A 24 -16.16 4.41 18.59
C ILE A 24 -15.25 4.73 17.39
N PHE A 25 -15.72 5.53 16.44
CA PHE A 25 -14.95 5.93 15.26
C PHE A 25 -13.62 6.60 15.66
N VAL A 26 -13.65 7.57 16.56
CA VAL A 26 -12.45 8.26 17.06
C VAL A 26 -11.51 7.27 17.76
N GLY A 27 -12.05 6.39 18.61
CA GLY A 27 -11.25 5.37 19.32
C GLY A 27 -10.56 4.39 18.37
N LEU A 28 -11.29 3.88 17.37
CA LEU A 28 -10.73 2.98 16.35
C LEU A 28 -9.69 3.69 15.47
N THR A 29 -9.95 4.94 15.08
CA THR A 29 -9.00 5.73 14.29
C THR A 29 -7.71 5.97 15.06
N ALA A 30 -7.80 6.37 16.33
CA ALA A 30 -6.63 6.57 17.18
C ALA A 30 -5.85 5.25 17.39
N HIS A 31 -6.56 4.15 17.62
CA HIS A 31 -5.94 2.83 17.75
C HIS A 31 -5.25 2.39 16.46
N SER A 32 -5.88 2.56 15.30
CA SER A 32 -5.29 2.22 14.00
C SER A 32 -4.04 3.06 13.73
N HIS A 33 -4.09 4.36 14.01
CA HIS A 33 -2.94 5.24 13.85
C HIS A 33 -1.78 4.82 14.76
N TYR A 34 -2.06 4.53 16.02
CA TYR A 34 -1.05 4.00 16.95
C TYR A 34 -0.45 2.68 16.44
N TYR A 35 -1.31 1.73 16.01
CA TYR A 35 -0.86 0.42 15.52
C TYR A 35 0.04 0.56 14.28
N ILE A 36 -0.36 1.38 13.31
CA ILE A 36 0.44 1.61 12.09
C ILE A 36 1.83 2.12 12.46
N ARG A 37 1.92 3.13 13.33
CA ARG A 37 3.18 3.77 13.67
C ARG A 37 4.11 2.95 14.57
N THR A 38 3.58 2.04 15.37
CA THR A 38 4.36 1.33 16.41
C THR A 38 4.51 -0.17 16.17
N VAL A 39 3.61 -0.76 15.39
CA VAL A 39 3.56 -2.22 15.17
C VAL A 39 3.72 -2.60 13.71
N SER A 40 2.96 -1.95 12.82
CA SER A 40 2.95 -2.30 11.40
C SER A 40 4.18 -1.79 10.67
N THR A 41 4.62 -0.57 10.98
CA THR A 41 5.79 0.06 10.36
C THR A 41 6.83 0.44 11.41
N ASP A 42 8.09 0.53 10.99
CA ASP A 42 9.16 1.13 11.77
C ASP A 42 9.52 2.48 11.15
N GLU A 43 9.01 3.56 11.73
CA GLU A 43 9.24 4.92 11.25
C GLU A 43 10.72 5.31 11.21
N THR A 44 11.57 4.68 12.03
CA THR A 44 13.01 4.95 12.04
C THR A 44 13.71 4.50 10.76
N THR A 45 13.07 3.60 10.02
CA THR A 45 13.56 3.07 8.72
C THR A 45 13.06 3.87 7.52
N LEU A 46 12.22 4.88 7.74
CA LEU A 46 11.69 5.76 6.69
C LEU A 46 12.77 6.77 6.27
N THR A 47 13.59 6.36 5.29
CA THR A 47 14.64 7.20 4.73
C THR A 47 14.09 8.17 3.68
N GLU A 48 14.92 9.16 3.28
CA GLU A 48 14.57 10.05 2.16
C GLU A 48 14.42 9.28 0.83
N GLY A 49 15.19 8.22 0.60
CA GLY A 49 15.05 7.33 -0.56
C GLY A 49 13.68 6.67 -0.60
N VAL A 50 13.23 6.11 0.53
CA VAL A 50 11.88 5.54 0.66
C VAL A 50 10.79 6.58 0.37
N ALA A 51 10.93 7.79 0.91
CA ALA A 51 9.95 8.87 0.68
C ALA A 51 9.92 9.31 -0.80
N ARG A 52 11.09 9.43 -1.45
CA ARG A 52 11.16 9.74 -2.89
C ARG A 52 10.59 8.60 -3.72
N GLY A 53 10.89 7.34 -3.39
CA GLY A 53 10.35 6.17 -4.07
C GLY A 53 8.82 6.09 -3.99
N LYS A 54 8.24 6.41 -2.82
CA LYS A 54 6.79 6.56 -2.68
C LYS A 54 6.24 7.66 -3.58
N HIS A 55 6.91 8.81 -3.66
CA HIS A 55 6.49 9.89 -4.53
C HIS A 55 6.56 9.50 -6.02
N ILE A 56 7.58 8.72 -6.44
CA ILE A 56 7.68 8.18 -7.79
C ILE A 56 6.51 7.23 -8.08
N TRP A 57 6.17 6.36 -7.14
CA TRP A 57 5.00 5.48 -7.22
C TRP A 57 3.69 6.26 -7.45
N GLU A 58 3.47 7.33 -6.70
CA GLU A 58 2.28 8.19 -6.79
C GLU A 58 2.28 8.99 -8.09
N LYS A 59 3.38 9.65 -8.42
CA LYS A 59 3.56 10.48 -9.63
C LYS A 59 3.26 9.70 -10.91
N ASN A 60 3.71 8.44 -10.98
CA ASN A 60 3.51 7.59 -12.15
C ASN A 60 2.22 6.77 -12.08
N SER A 61 1.39 6.99 -11.06
CA SER A 61 0.09 6.32 -10.90
C SER A 61 0.17 4.78 -10.93
N CYS A 62 1.23 4.21 -10.36
CA CYS A 62 1.47 2.76 -10.36
C CYS A 62 0.31 1.99 -9.71
N ILE A 63 -0.38 2.60 -8.72
CA ILE A 63 -1.57 2.07 -8.05
C ILE A 63 -2.76 1.83 -8.99
N ASN A 64 -2.79 2.48 -10.15
CA ASN A 64 -3.86 2.26 -11.13
C ASN A 64 -3.77 0.90 -11.85
N CYS A 65 -2.63 0.25 -11.75
CA CYS A 65 -2.43 -1.10 -12.31
C CYS A 65 -2.07 -2.12 -11.23
N HIS A 66 -1.27 -1.72 -10.24
CA HIS A 66 -0.78 -2.56 -9.17
C HIS A 66 -1.49 -2.31 -7.85
N THR A 67 -1.43 -3.29 -6.95
CA THR A 67 -1.84 -3.14 -5.56
C THR A 67 -0.61 -3.14 -4.64
N LEU A 68 -0.73 -2.41 -3.53
CA LEU A 68 0.12 -2.53 -2.35
C LEU A 68 -0.77 -2.80 -1.15
N ASP A 69 -0.51 -3.88 -0.42
CA ASP A 69 -1.26 -4.28 0.77
C ASP A 69 -2.79 -4.37 0.53
N GLY A 70 -3.17 -4.77 -0.68
CA GLY A 70 -4.56 -4.90 -1.10
C GLY A 70 -5.21 -3.60 -1.60
N GLU A 71 -4.50 -2.47 -1.54
CA GLU A 71 -4.99 -1.18 -2.03
C GLU A 71 -4.48 -0.91 -3.44
N GLY A 72 -5.38 -0.60 -4.36
CA GLY A 72 -5.08 -0.34 -5.76
C GLY A 72 -5.84 -1.24 -6.73
N ALA A 73 -5.39 -1.30 -8.00
CA ALA A 73 -6.01 -2.08 -9.05
C ALA A 73 -5.35 -3.45 -9.24
N TYR A 74 -6.16 -4.46 -9.48
CA TYR A 74 -5.72 -5.84 -9.79
C TYR A 74 -5.53 -6.09 -11.30
N PHE A 75 -5.09 -5.07 -12.02
CA PHE A 75 -4.75 -5.21 -13.44
C PHE A 75 -3.39 -5.89 -13.65
N ALA A 76 -2.47 -5.63 -12.74
CA ALA A 76 -1.11 -6.17 -12.68
C ALA A 76 -0.87 -6.82 -11.30
N PRO A 77 0.25 -7.54 -11.09
CA PRO A 77 0.54 -8.20 -9.82
C PRO A 77 0.58 -7.25 -8.62
N GLU A 78 0.23 -7.80 -7.47
CA GLU A 78 0.41 -7.19 -6.17
C GLU A 78 1.92 -7.05 -5.85
N LEU A 79 2.37 -5.92 -5.29
CA LEU A 79 3.78 -5.59 -5.17
C LEU A 79 4.31 -5.47 -3.73
N SER A 80 3.49 -5.67 -2.69
CA SER A 80 3.96 -5.56 -1.30
C SER A 80 5.12 -6.51 -0.98
N ASN A 81 5.12 -7.71 -1.56
CA ASN A 81 6.17 -8.70 -1.36
C ASN A 81 7.09 -8.90 -2.57
N VAL A 82 7.03 -8.02 -3.58
CA VAL A 82 7.83 -8.16 -4.81
C VAL A 82 9.33 -8.21 -4.52
N TRP A 83 9.79 -7.42 -3.56
CA TRP A 83 11.18 -7.43 -3.13
C TRP A 83 11.63 -8.80 -2.62
N ILE A 84 10.80 -9.45 -1.80
CA ILE A 84 11.05 -10.80 -1.27
C ILE A 84 10.99 -11.84 -2.40
N ARG A 85 10.01 -11.74 -3.30
CA ARG A 85 9.88 -12.64 -4.46
C ARG A 85 11.11 -12.62 -5.37
N TRP A 86 11.77 -11.49 -5.47
CA TRP A 86 13.01 -11.34 -6.24
C TRP A 86 14.27 -11.67 -5.43
N GLY A 87 14.10 -12.19 -4.20
CA GLY A 87 15.20 -12.63 -3.35
C GLY A 87 15.93 -11.51 -2.62
N GLY A 88 15.35 -10.32 -2.57
CA GLY A 88 15.96 -9.13 -1.97
C GLY A 88 16.13 -9.19 -0.45
N ASP A 89 15.52 -10.16 0.21
CA ASP A 89 15.76 -10.50 1.61
C ASP A 89 17.14 -11.19 1.81
N LYS A 90 17.64 -11.87 0.79
CA LYS A 90 18.93 -12.61 0.78
C LYS A 90 20.02 -11.84 0.06
N ASP A 91 19.68 -11.25 -1.08
CA ASP A 91 20.60 -10.47 -1.91
C ASP A 91 19.91 -9.18 -2.40
N PRO A 92 20.00 -8.09 -1.60
CA PRO A 92 19.41 -6.81 -1.97
C PRO A 92 19.97 -6.21 -3.27
N SER A 93 21.24 -6.48 -3.59
CA SER A 93 21.85 -5.96 -4.82
C SER A 93 21.26 -6.61 -6.05
N SER A 94 21.13 -7.94 -6.05
CA SER A 94 20.51 -8.68 -7.15
C SER A 94 19.05 -8.29 -7.38
N ALA A 95 18.27 -8.06 -6.33
CA ALA A 95 16.89 -7.61 -6.46
C ALA A 95 16.80 -6.19 -7.05
N ARG A 96 17.74 -5.30 -6.70
CA ARG A 96 17.83 -3.95 -7.26
C ARG A 96 18.17 -3.99 -8.74
N ASP A 97 19.17 -4.78 -9.11
CA ASP A 97 19.57 -4.99 -10.51
C ASP A 97 18.41 -5.58 -11.34
N ALA A 98 17.65 -6.51 -10.75
CA ALA A 98 16.46 -7.07 -11.38
C ALA A 98 15.37 -6.02 -11.61
N LEU A 99 15.17 -5.06 -10.69
CA LEU A 99 14.24 -3.95 -10.87
C LEU A 99 14.70 -3.01 -11.98
N HIS A 100 15.98 -2.65 -12.04
CA HIS A 100 16.54 -1.86 -13.13
C HIS A 100 16.34 -2.54 -14.49
N ALA A 101 16.69 -3.82 -14.59
CA ALA A 101 16.50 -4.60 -15.82
C ALA A 101 15.02 -4.70 -16.22
N TRP A 102 14.12 -4.90 -15.24
CA TRP A 102 12.68 -4.95 -15.49
C TRP A 102 12.15 -3.62 -16.02
N MET A 103 12.48 -2.49 -15.38
CA MET A 103 12.01 -1.17 -15.77
C MET A 103 12.55 -0.78 -17.16
N ALA A 104 13.81 -1.08 -17.46
CA ALA A 104 14.41 -0.83 -18.76
C ALA A 104 13.79 -1.66 -19.90
N ALA A 105 13.33 -2.88 -19.59
CA ALA A 105 12.76 -3.79 -20.58
C ALA A 105 11.28 -3.51 -20.93
N GLN A 106 10.65 -2.52 -20.32
CA GLN A 106 9.24 -2.23 -20.58
C GLN A 106 9.07 -1.26 -21.77
N PRO A 107 7.99 -1.43 -22.55
CA PRO A 107 7.06 -2.56 -22.57
C PRO A 107 7.74 -3.82 -23.14
N SER A 108 7.41 -5.00 -22.58
CA SER A 108 8.06 -6.27 -22.99
C SER A 108 7.75 -6.71 -24.41
N GLY A 109 6.74 -6.15 -25.06
CA GLY A 109 6.31 -6.48 -26.43
C GLY A 109 5.72 -7.88 -26.61
N ILE A 110 5.47 -8.61 -25.52
CA ILE A 110 4.91 -9.98 -25.60
C ILE A 110 3.44 -9.89 -25.98
N GLU A 111 3.11 -10.43 -27.16
CA GLU A 111 1.75 -10.44 -27.69
C GLU A 111 0.79 -11.19 -26.76
N GLY A 112 -0.44 -10.67 -26.61
CA GLY A 112 -1.48 -11.25 -25.77
C GLY A 112 -1.29 -11.05 -24.26
N ARG A 113 -0.21 -10.41 -23.80
CA ARG A 113 0.01 -10.06 -22.40
C ARG A 113 -0.25 -8.59 -22.11
N ARG A 114 -0.73 -8.32 -20.90
CA ARG A 114 -0.83 -6.95 -20.38
C ARG A 114 0.57 -6.34 -20.36
N GLN A 115 0.69 -5.10 -20.81
CA GLN A 115 1.97 -4.41 -20.89
C GLN A 115 2.06 -3.33 -19.81
N MET A 116 3.19 -3.31 -19.11
CA MET A 116 3.58 -2.17 -18.31
C MET A 116 4.15 -1.11 -19.25
N PRO A 117 3.75 0.17 -19.16
CA PRO A 117 4.33 1.22 -20.01
C PRO A 117 5.77 1.52 -19.60
N GLN A 118 6.54 2.12 -20.53
CA GLN A 118 7.84 2.71 -20.21
C GLN A 118 7.63 4.06 -19.52
N PHE A 119 8.22 4.22 -18.34
CA PHE A 119 8.14 5.45 -17.54
C PHE A 119 9.36 6.35 -17.71
N ASN A 120 10.42 5.88 -18.37
CA ASN A 120 11.69 6.61 -18.57
C ASN A 120 12.26 7.14 -17.24
N LEU A 121 12.23 6.32 -16.19
CA LEU A 121 12.82 6.66 -14.91
C LEU A 121 14.34 6.69 -15.03
N THR A 122 14.97 7.63 -14.36
CA THR A 122 16.42 7.64 -14.17
C THR A 122 16.87 6.52 -13.24
N ASP A 123 18.14 6.14 -13.28
CA ASP A 123 18.69 5.11 -12.39
C ASP A 123 18.45 5.46 -10.92
N GLN A 124 18.59 6.73 -10.53
CA GLN A 124 18.30 7.18 -9.17
C GLN A 124 16.81 7.03 -8.80
N GLU A 125 15.88 7.30 -9.72
CA GLU A 125 14.46 7.11 -9.49
C GLU A 125 14.12 5.62 -9.34
N VAL A 126 14.78 4.73 -10.08
CA VAL A 126 14.62 3.28 -9.91
C VAL A 126 15.20 2.82 -8.58
N ASP A 127 16.33 3.36 -8.14
CA ASP A 127 16.90 3.07 -6.82
C ASP A 127 15.99 3.52 -5.69
N ASP A 128 15.44 4.73 -5.77
CA ASP A 128 14.47 5.24 -4.79
C ASP A 128 13.20 4.38 -4.76
N LEU A 129 12.72 3.93 -5.93
CA LEU A 129 11.58 3.00 -6.01
C LEU A 129 11.93 1.63 -5.37
N ALA A 130 13.16 1.14 -5.57
CA ALA A 130 13.64 -0.08 -4.91
C ALA A 130 13.65 0.06 -3.39
N ASP A 131 14.12 1.19 -2.86
CA ASP A 131 14.11 1.49 -1.43
C ASP A 131 12.67 1.48 -0.87
N PHE A 132 11.73 2.07 -1.60
CA PHE A 132 10.32 2.06 -1.23
C PHE A 132 9.74 0.63 -1.22
N LEU A 133 9.94 -0.16 -2.27
CA LEU A 133 9.45 -1.54 -2.35
C LEU A 133 10.10 -2.45 -1.29
N GLN A 134 11.38 -2.25 -1.00
CA GLN A 134 12.07 -2.93 0.09
C GLN A 134 11.46 -2.57 1.44
N TRP A 135 11.15 -1.31 1.67
CA TRP A 135 10.55 -0.85 2.92
C TRP A 135 9.13 -1.40 3.09
N VAL A 136 8.31 -1.35 2.03
CA VAL A 136 6.95 -1.95 2.02
C VAL A 136 7.01 -3.43 2.37
N SER A 137 7.94 -4.18 1.82
CA SER A 137 8.07 -5.62 2.07
C SER A 137 8.37 -6.00 3.52
N LYS A 138 8.78 -5.04 4.35
CA LYS A 138 9.06 -5.21 5.79
C LYS A 138 7.88 -4.83 6.69
N MET A 139 6.81 -4.28 6.12
CA MET A 139 5.61 -3.94 6.88
C MET A 139 4.94 -5.21 7.42
N LYS A 140 4.40 -5.12 8.64
CA LYS A 140 3.61 -6.21 9.22
C LYS A 140 2.16 -6.08 8.77
N THR A 141 1.84 -6.77 7.69
CA THR A 141 0.56 -6.71 6.98
C THR A 141 -0.42 -7.81 7.36
N GLN A 142 -0.19 -8.51 8.50
CA GLN A 142 -1.04 -9.61 8.96
C GLN A 142 -1.23 -10.73 7.91
N ASN A 143 -0.12 -11.13 7.27
CA ASN A 143 -0.04 -12.15 6.20
C ASN A 143 -0.65 -11.71 4.86
N TRP A 144 -0.74 -10.42 4.58
CA TRP A 144 -1.01 -9.97 3.23
C TRP A 144 0.32 -9.90 2.41
N PRO A 145 0.34 -10.23 1.12
CA PRO A 145 -0.73 -10.87 0.35
C PRO A 145 -0.95 -12.33 0.76
N PRO A 146 -2.15 -12.88 0.55
CA PRO A 146 -2.50 -14.24 0.99
C PRO A 146 -1.77 -15.34 0.22
N ASN A 147 -1.17 -15.01 -0.91
CA ASN A 147 -0.36 -15.92 -1.71
C ASN A 147 1.02 -15.32 -2.04
N GLN A 148 2.01 -16.18 -2.29
CA GLN A 148 3.39 -15.76 -2.55
C GLN A 148 3.60 -15.21 -3.97
N ALA A 149 2.66 -15.41 -4.86
CA ALA A 149 2.76 -14.94 -6.24
C ALA A 149 2.30 -13.49 -6.45
N GLY A 150 1.64 -12.92 -5.44
CA GLY A 150 1.09 -11.56 -5.52
C GLY A 150 -0.28 -11.49 -6.16
#